data_07cda143bdffc6eab25a495c0fc302ff
#
_entry.id   07cda143bdffc6eab25a495c0fc302ff
#
_cell.length_a   1.000
_cell.length_b   1.000
_cell.length_c   1.000
_cell.angle_alpha   90.00
_cell.angle_beta   90.00
_cell.angle_gamma   90.00
#
_symmetry.space_group_name_H-M   'P 1'
#
loop_
_entity.id
_entity.type
_entity.pdbx_description
1 polymer ?
#
loop_
_entity_poly.entity_id
_entity_poly.type
_entity_poly.pdbx_seq_one_letter_code
_entity_poly.pdbx_strand_id
1 'polypeptide(L)'
;MIQIQSTTESIESKGGLILAGKIAMKAGLNRIYSSFEKHAGAIITTLFGIMVEGKNDFESVGEKRGSLFYKEAFNLPYVYAKETVRLYSEKIACNPEEVISQLRKSSVNIIRHAPLHALWIKGMPYLPVDIDTTAMDNSKTKKEGVSRTYQGYDGYHPIMAYAGKEGYMLNCELRPGSQHCQKGTVAFIAGVKLLLNKIKFGGRILFRLDSGNDSFETLKTVTSGKLHYCIIKRNKRRESDEFWLKRAKRHGERVETRNGKKAWIGTVEIHPKKKEEVLRDIRIVFEVIERKIDAKGNRLLIPEIEVNTWWTNMKCPAGKVIELYHDHATSEQFHAELKHDMDVQRLPSGKFAVNSIILAIEMNAFNALKLLGQKSIEKENGKFVRRKTIRKVIRDIICVAGKLVKHGGHLIFKMNENDPMLPVFLRLSSALDCP
;
A
#
# COMPACT_ATOMS: atom_id res chain seq x y z
N MET A 1 6.09 -6.95 46.54
CA MET A 1 7.03 -5.89 46.10
C MET A 1 7.93 -6.53 45.03
N ILE A 2 8.09 -5.90 43.84
CA ILE A 2 8.96 -6.41 42.78
C ILE A 2 10.38 -5.92 43.01
N GLN A 3 11.36 -6.83 43.02
CA GLN A 3 12.79 -6.50 43.14
C GLN A 3 13.39 -6.39 41.72
N ILE A 4 14.28 -5.44 41.51
CA ILE A 4 15.02 -5.25 40.25
C ILE A 4 16.44 -5.82 40.48
N GLN A 5 16.86 -6.75 39.60
CA GLN A 5 18.19 -7.36 39.63
C GLN A 5 18.81 -7.32 38.22
N SER A 6 20.13 -7.30 38.14
CA SER A 6 20.87 -7.41 36.89
C SER A 6 20.92 -8.86 36.43
N THR A 7 21.04 -9.08 35.12
CA THR A 7 21.27 -10.39 34.50
C THR A 7 22.36 -10.28 33.44
N THR A 8 23.13 -11.36 33.26
CA THR A 8 24.09 -11.50 32.15
C THR A 8 23.47 -12.12 30.91
N GLU A 9 22.18 -12.43 30.95
CA GLU A 9 21.47 -13.04 29.85
C GLU A 9 21.15 -11.99 28.75
N SER A 10 21.36 -12.37 27.50
CA SER A 10 20.96 -11.53 26.35
C SER A 10 19.48 -11.70 26.13
N ILE A 11 18.70 -10.67 26.54
CA ILE A 11 17.25 -10.61 26.38
C ILE A 11 16.95 -9.67 25.21
N GLU A 12 16.25 -10.20 24.22
CA GLU A 12 15.81 -9.45 23.05
C GLU A 12 14.31 -9.24 23.11
N SER A 13 13.88 -8.01 22.85
CA SER A 13 12.45 -7.63 22.88
C SER A 13 11.77 -7.65 21.53
N LYS A 14 12.51 -7.98 20.47
CA LYS A 14 12.06 -7.89 19.07
C LYS A 14 12.36 -9.15 18.27
N GLY A 15 12.07 -10.31 18.84
CA GLY A 15 12.32 -11.61 18.24
C GLY A 15 11.74 -11.82 16.85
N GLY A 16 10.65 -11.12 16.52
CA GLY A 16 10.04 -11.16 15.20
C GLY A 16 10.91 -10.63 14.07
N LEU A 17 12.02 -9.93 14.37
CA LEU A 17 13.00 -9.54 13.36
C LEU A 17 13.63 -10.76 12.66
N ILE A 18 13.68 -11.93 13.31
CA ILE A 18 14.11 -13.19 12.67
C ILE A 18 13.20 -13.53 11.49
N LEU A 19 11.88 -13.40 11.67
CA LEU A 19 10.90 -13.67 10.61
C LEU A 19 10.99 -12.64 9.49
N ALA A 20 11.16 -11.37 9.83
CA ALA A 20 11.35 -10.28 8.87
C ALA A 20 12.65 -10.48 8.06
N GLY A 21 13.73 -10.90 8.71
CA GLY A 21 15.01 -11.22 8.06
C GLY A 21 14.89 -12.37 7.06
N LYS A 22 14.18 -13.45 7.41
CA LYS A 22 13.86 -14.54 6.47
C LYS A 22 13.13 -14.01 5.21
N ILE A 23 12.14 -13.12 5.39
CA ILE A 23 11.44 -12.50 4.27
C ILE A 23 12.39 -11.63 3.43
N ALA A 24 13.23 -10.81 4.07
CA ALA A 24 14.20 -9.96 3.39
C ALA A 24 15.16 -10.75 2.50
N MET A 25 15.69 -11.88 3.02
CA MET A 25 16.58 -12.76 2.25
C MET A 25 15.87 -13.44 1.10
N LYS A 26 14.66 -13.99 1.30
CA LYS A 26 13.85 -14.57 0.21
C LYS A 26 13.48 -13.54 -0.87
N ALA A 27 13.18 -12.32 -0.44
CA ALA A 27 12.92 -11.20 -1.36
C ALA A 27 14.16 -10.75 -2.13
N GLY A 28 15.36 -11.10 -1.65
CA GLY A 28 16.64 -10.75 -2.25
C GLY A 28 17.12 -9.34 -1.89
N LEU A 29 16.66 -8.76 -0.77
CA LEU A 29 17.05 -7.40 -0.37
C LEU A 29 18.56 -7.27 -0.13
N ASN A 30 19.17 -8.28 0.47
CA ASN A 30 20.61 -8.34 0.70
C ASN A 30 21.45 -8.45 -0.57
N ARG A 31 20.85 -8.77 -1.72
CA ARG A 31 21.50 -8.92 -3.04
C ARG A 31 21.32 -7.70 -3.93
N ILE A 32 20.64 -6.68 -3.44
CA ILE A 32 20.49 -5.42 -4.20
C ILE A 32 21.84 -4.76 -4.32
N TYR A 33 22.20 -4.38 -5.53
CA TYR A 33 23.44 -3.70 -5.83
C TYR A 33 23.22 -2.27 -6.33
N SER A 34 24.26 -1.46 -6.23
CA SER A 34 24.33 -0.14 -6.81
C SER A 34 25.71 0.06 -7.46
N SER A 35 25.73 0.64 -8.64
CA SER A 35 26.97 0.99 -9.35
C SER A 35 27.82 1.99 -8.57
N PHE A 36 27.26 2.69 -7.59
CA PHE A 36 27.90 3.75 -6.81
C PHE A 36 28.26 3.33 -5.37
N GLU A 37 27.73 2.20 -4.88
CA GLU A 37 27.99 1.75 -3.52
C GLU A 37 27.91 0.21 -3.38
N LYS A 38 29.05 -0.43 -3.18
CA LYS A 38 29.15 -1.89 -3.07
C LYS A 38 28.41 -2.51 -1.88
N HIS A 39 28.12 -1.71 -0.84
CA HIS A 39 27.41 -2.16 0.36
C HIS A 39 25.91 -1.92 0.29
N ALA A 40 25.35 -1.59 -0.89
CA ALA A 40 23.96 -1.24 -1.08
C ALA A 40 22.98 -2.25 -0.46
N GLY A 41 23.18 -3.56 -0.69
CA GLY A 41 22.34 -4.60 -0.12
C GLY A 41 22.33 -4.61 1.41
N ALA A 42 23.49 -4.42 2.05
CA ALA A 42 23.58 -4.37 3.51
C ALA A 42 22.91 -3.11 4.09
N ILE A 43 23.10 -1.94 3.44
CA ILE A 43 22.44 -0.68 3.84
C ILE A 43 20.93 -0.79 3.72
N ILE A 44 20.42 -1.28 2.58
CA ILE A 44 18.98 -1.47 2.33
C ILE A 44 18.38 -2.45 3.33
N THR A 45 19.06 -3.57 3.61
CA THR A 45 18.59 -4.55 4.59
C THR A 45 18.60 -4.00 6.02
N THR A 46 19.60 -3.17 6.36
CA THR A 46 19.63 -2.46 7.65
C THR A 46 18.44 -1.49 7.78
N LEU A 47 18.17 -0.68 6.77
CA LEU A 47 17.01 0.22 6.77
C LEU A 47 15.67 -0.56 6.82
N PHE A 48 15.54 -1.61 6.03
CA PHE A 48 14.36 -2.49 6.08
C PHE A 48 14.11 -3.02 7.50
N GLY A 49 15.16 -3.41 8.20
CA GLY A 49 15.05 -3.94 9.57
C GLY A 49 14.49 -2.95 10.58
N ILE A 50 14.86 -1.66 10.52
CA ILE A 50 14.26 -0.65 11.39
C ILE A 50 12.82 -0.31 10.97
N MET A 51 12.52 -0.37 9.65
CA MET A 51 11.19 -0.06 9.12
C MET A 51 10.15 -1.10 9.53
N VAL A 52 10.49 -2.36 9.63
CA VAL A 52 9.57 -3.39 10.16
C VAL A 52 9.31 -3.23 11.67
N GLU A 53 10.09 -2.41 12.38
CA GLU A 53 9.81 -1.99 13.75
C GLU A 53 8.90 -0.75 13.83
N GLY A 54 8.48 -0.20 12.67
CA GLY A 54 7.70 1.04 12.59
C GLY A 54 8.55 2.31 12.74
N LYS A 55 9.84 2.27 12.40
CA LYS A 55 10.77 3.40 12.45
C LYS A 55 11.41 3.62 11.09
N ASN A 56 11.61 4.89 10.69
CA ASN A 56 12.20 5.18 9.38
C ASN A 56 13.37 6.19 9.44
N ASP A 57 13.82 6.55 10.62
CA ASP A 57 14.87 7.53 10.82
C ASP A 57 16.27 6.89 10.92
N PHE A 58 17.31 7.65 10.57
CA PHE A 58 18.69 7.17 10.66
C PHE A 58 19.18 7.01 12.11
N GLU A 59 18.59 7.73 13.07
CA GLU A 59 18.96 7.63 14.49
C GLU A 59 18.64 6.24 15.03
N SER A 60 17.53 5.66 14.61
CA SER A 60 17.11 4.30 14.99
C SER A 60 18.11 3.22 14.54
N VAL A 61 18.90 3.46 13.49
CA VAL A 61 20.02 2.57 13.12
C VAL A 61 21.09 2.55 14.20
N GLY A 62 21.36 3.69 14.85
CA GLY A 62 22.35 3.79 15.94
C GLY A 62 22.04 2.86 17.10
N GLU A 63 20.75 2.65 17.42
CA GLU A 63 20.30 1.72 18.47
C GLU A 63 20.65 0.25 18.16
N LYS A 64 20.89 -0.10 16.90
CA LYS A 64 21.21 -1.45 16.44
C LYS A 64 22.72 -1.73 16.39
N ARG A 65 23.55 -0.69 16.55
CA ARG A 65 25.01 -0.81 16.48
C ARG A 65 25.49 -1.77 17.59
N GLY A 66 26.28 -2.77 17.20
CA GLY A 66 26.80 -3.79 18.13
C GLY A 66 25.79 -4.89 18.49
N SER A 67 24.53 -4.83 18.06
CA SER A 67 23.58 -5.90 18.29
C SER A 67 23.93 -7.12 17.43
N LEU A 68 24.41 -8.18 18.09
CA LEU A 68 24.64 -9.48 17.48
C LEU A 68 23.33 -10.06 16.94
N PHE A 69 22.25 -9.92 17.70
CA PHE A 69 20.92 -10.40 17.30
C PHE A 69 20.47 -9.77 15.99
N TYR A 70 20.52 -8.45 15.89
CA TYR A 70 20.10 -7.73 14.67
C TYR A 70 20.96 -8.12 13.47
N LYS A 71 22.28 -8.20 13.66
CA LYS A 71 23.23 -8.63 12.63
C LYS A 71 22.86 -10.01 12.08
N GLU A 72 22.63 -10.99 12.94
CA GLU A 72 22.33 -12.37 12.55
C GLU A 72 20.90 -12.51 11.99
N ALA A 73 19.90 -11.82 12.56
CA ALA A 73 18.53 -11.83 12.06
C ALA A 73 18.43 -11.41 10.59
N PHE A 74 19.26 -10.46 10.17
CA PHE A 74 19.29 -9.94 8.80
C PHE A 74 20.49 -10.42 7.97
N ASN A 75 21.28 -11.35 8.48
CA ASN A 75 22.48 -11.87 7.81
C ASN A 75 23.39 -10.75 7.28
N LEU A 76 23.65 -9.77 8.15
CA LEU A 76 24.49 -8.63 7.82
C LEU A 76 25.97 -8.94 8.14
N PRO A 77 26.93 -8.46 7.37
CA PRO A 77 28.34 -8.58 7.72
C PRO A 77 28.65 -7.83 9.02
N TYR A 78 28.04 -6.67 9.19
CA TYR A 78 28.06 -5.84 10.41
C TYR A 78 26.94 -4.79 10.31
N VAL A 79 26.58 -4.17 11.45
CA VAL A 79 25.64 -3.04 11.49
C VAL A 79 26.45 -1.76 11.40
N TYR A 80 26.24 -0.99 10.33
CA TYR A 80 26.91 0.28 10.10
C TYR A 80 26.48 1.36 11.10
N ALA A 81 27.36 2.33 11.36
CA ALA A 81 26.99 3.53 12.09
C ALA A 81 25.96 4.33 11.29
N LYS A 82 25.08 5.06 11.96
CA LYS A 82 24.02 5.86 11.34
C LYS A 82 24.54 6.86 10.30
N GLU A 83 25.70 7.47 10.58
CA GLU A 83 26.38 8.39 9.68
C GLU A 83 26.84 7.69 8.39
N THR A 84 27.35 6.46 8.52
CA THR A 84 27.76 5.64 7.39
C THR A 84 26.55 5.23 6.54
N VAL A 85 25.45 4.81 7.19
CA VAL A 85 24.20 4.46 6.50
C VAL A 85 23.68 5.67 5.72
N ARG A 86 23.70 6.87 6.33
CA ARG A 86 23.31 8.12 5.67
C ARG A 86 24.19 8.43 4.46
N LEU A 87 25.51 8.42 4.64
CA LEU A 87 26.47 8.67 3.55
C LEU A 87 26.31 7.68 2.40
N TYR A 88 26.17 6.39 2.70
CA TYR A 88 26.05 5.35 1.68
C TYR A 88 24.67 5.42 1.01
N SER A 89 23.62 5.81 1.69
CA SER A 89 22.31 6.08 1.08
C SER A 89 22.40 7.23 0.05
N GLU A 90 23.20 8.26 0.32
CA GLU A 90 23.44 9.33 -0.63
C GLU A 90 24.22 8.86 -1.88
N LYS A 91 25.20 7.97 -1.72
CA LYS A 91 25.91 7.35 -2.85
C LYS A 91 25.00 6.45 -3.68
N ILE A 92 24.19 5.60 -3.03
CA ILE A 92 23.19 4.76 -3.68
C ILE A 92 22.22 5.63 -4.50
N ALA A 93 21.86 6.80 -3.98
CA ALA A 93 20.95 7.74 -4.61
C ALA A 93 21.54 8.51 -5.82
N CYS A 94 22.80 8.30 -6.18
CA CYS A 94 23.36 8.83 -7.44
C CYS A 94 22.67 8.22 -8.68
N ASN A 95 22.16 6.98 -8.57
CA ASN A 95 21.30 6.36 -9.58
C ASN A 95 20.12 5.66 -8.90
N PRO A 96 19.09 6.40 -8.44
CA PRO A 96 18.02 5.85 -7.61
C PRO A 96 17.19 4.81 -8.36
N GLU A 97 16.97 4.96 -9.68
CA GLU A 97 16.11 4.05 -10.44
C GLU A 97 16.72 2.64 -10.58
N GLU A 98 18.05 2.52 -10.62
CA GLU A 98 18.75 1.24 -10.59
C GLU A 98 18.35 0.41 -9.36
N VAL A 99 18.30 1.04 -8.19
CA VAL A 99 17.96 0.39 -6.92
C VAL A 99 16.45 0.24 -6.74
N ILE A 100 15.68 1.26 -7.07
CA ILE A 100 14.21 1.22 -6.97
C ILE A 100 13.63 0.12 -7.86
N SER A 101 14.18 -0.09 -9.05
CA SER A 101 13.73 -1.18 -9.93
C SER A 101 13.96 -2.57 -9.32
N GLN A 102 15.04 -2.76 -8.57
CA GLN A 102 15.33 -3.99 -7.84
C GLN A 102 14.42 -4.14 -6.61
N LEU A 103 14.17 -3.06 -5.86
CA LEU A 103 13.22 -3.04 -4.74
C LEU A 103 11.79 -3.38 -5.18
N ARG A 104 11.36 -2.92 -6.35
CA ARG A 104 10.07 -3.32 -6.96
C ARG A 104 10.02 -4.83 -7.24
N LYS A 105 11.11 -5.42 -7.73
CA LYS A 105 11.21 -6.88 -7.94
C LYS A 105 11.15 -7.64 -6.61
N SER A 106 11.84 -7.15 -5.59
CA SER A 106 11.81 -7.72 -4.23
C SER A 106 10.41 -7.67 -3.64
N SER A 107 9.68 -6.56 -3.79
CA SER A 107 8.28 -6.44 -3.38
C SER A 107 7.39 -7.49 -4.06
N VAL A 108 7.53 -7.70 -5.37
CA VAL A 108 6.81 -8.77 -6.10
C VAL A 108 7.16 -10.16 -5.53
N ASN A 109 8.43 -10.40 -5.18
CA ASN A 109 8.82 -11.67 -4.57
C ASN A 109 8.12 -11.90 -3.22
N ILE A 110 7.96 -10.86 -2.40
CA ILE A 110 7.18 -10.96 -1.15
C ILE A 110 5.70 -11.27 -1.46
N ILE A 111 5.10 -10.55 -2.41
CA ILE A 111 3.68 -10.70 -2.76
C ILE A 111 3.38 -12.10 -3.33
N ARG A 112 4.29 -12.72 -4.06
CA ARG A 112 4.13 -14.09 -4.59
C ARG A 112 3.93 -15.16 -3.50
N HIS A 113 4.41 -14.92 -2.30
CA HIS A 113 4.20 -15.80 -1.14
C HIS A 113 2.93 -15.48 -0.36
N ALA A 114 2.18 -14.45 -0.79
CA ALA A 114 0.94 -14.03 -0.16
C ALA A 114 -0.29 -14.72 -0.79
N PRO A 115 -1.25 -15.17 0.00
CA PRO A 115 -2.55 -15.57 -0.52
C PRO A 115 -3.36 -14.33 -0.87
N LEU A 116 -3.27 -13.89 -2.14
CA LEU A 116 -4.04 -12.75 -2.64
C LEU A 116 -5.52 -13.13 -2.79
N HIS A 117 -6.40 -12.41 -2.11
CA HIS A 117 -7.85 -12.63 -2.21
C HIS A 117 -8.46 -11.74 -3.30
N ALA A 118 -9.12 -12.40 -4.25
CA ALA A 118 -9.86 -11.76 -5.32
C ALA A 118 -11.27 -11.34 -4.89
N LEU A 119 -11.86 -10.43 -5.66
CA LEU A 119 -13.28 -10.15 -5.70
C LEU A 119 -13.94 -11.14 -6.66
N TRP A 120 -15.00 -11.83 -6.22
CA TRP A 120 -15.74 -12.76 -7.07
C TRP A 120 -16.96 -12.07 -7.67
N ILE A 121 -16.99 -11.94 -8.99
CA ILE A 121 -18.05 -11.29 -9.73
C ILE A 121 -18.56 -12.25 -10.79
N LYS A 122 -19.81 -12.71 -10.68
CA LYS A 122 -20.42 -13.71 -11.57
C LYS A 122 -19.51 -14.94 -11.78
N GLY A 123 -18.97 -15.49 -10.70
CA GLY A 123 -18.10 -16.68 -10.72
C GLY A 123 -16.67 -16.45 -11.23
N MET A 124 -16.29 -15.22 -11.56
CA MET A 124 -14.96 -14.89 -12.08
C MET A 124 -14.14 -14.12 -11.03
N PRO A 125 -12.85 -14.49 -10.83
CA PRO A 125 -11.98 -13.79 -9.89
C PRO A 125 -11.42 -12.50 -10.49
N TYR A 126 -11.51 -11.39 -9.75
CA TYR A 126 -10.92 -10.10 -10.08
C TYR A 126 -9.95 -9.69 -8.97
N LEU A 127 -8.69 -9.44 -9.31
CA LEU A 127 -7.73 -8.83 -8.40
C LEU A 127 -7.96 -7.31 -8.41
N PRO A 128 -8.42 -6.72 -7.31
CA PRO A 128 -8.49 -5.25 -7.22
C PRO A 128 -7.10 -4.67 -7.18
N VAL A 129 -6.90 -3.59 -7.92
CA VAL A 129 -5.67 -2.78 -7.92
C VAL A 129 -6.08 -1.33 -7.71
N ASP A 130 -5.85 -0.84 -6.51
CA ASP A 130 -6.18 0.52 -6.11
C ASP A 130 -4.98 1.43 -6.34
N ILE A 131 -5.18 2.49 -7.12
CA ILE A 131 -4.13 3.48 -7.38
C ILE A 131 -4.62 4.81 -6.84
N ASP A 132 -3.84 5.36 -5.92
CA ASP A 132 -4.20 6.59 -5.24
C ASP A 132 -2.96 7.38 -4.84
N THR A 133 -3.14 8.69 -4.62
CA THR A 133 -2.12 9.59 -4.12
C THR A 133 -2.43 10.01 -2.69
N THR A 134 -1.40 10.26 -1.91
CA THR A 134 -1.61 10.73 -0.54
C THR A 134 -0.61 11.83 -0.19
N ALA A 135 -1.10 12.93 0.38
CA ALA A 135 -0.21 13.98 0.85
C ALA A 135 0.51 13.57 2.15
N MET A 136 1.80 13.84 2.23
CA MET A 136 2.65 13.61 3.41
C MET A 136 3.15 14.92 3.94
N ASP A 137 2.76 15.31 5.15
CA ASP A 137 3.12 16.58 5.77
C ASP A 137 4.62 16.61 6.12
N ASN A 138 5.34 17.50 5.48
CA ASN A 138 6.73 17.83 5.75
C ASN A 138 6.90 19.35 5.94
N SER A 139 5.84 20.02 6.42
CA SER A 139 5.87 21.44 6.76
C SER A 139 7.04 21.75 7.69
N LYS A 140 7.56 22.96 7.61
CA LYS A 140 8.70 23.44 8.39
C LYS A 140 10.04 22.72 8.11
N THR A 141 10.14 21.99 6.99
CA THR A 141 11.40 21.40 6.54
C THR A 141 11.85 22.03 5.22
N LYS A 142 13.17 22.01 4.98
CA LYS A 142 13.80 22.49 3.71
C LYS A 142 14.26 21.32 2.85
N LYS A 143 13.54 20.21 2.88
CA LYS A 143 13.88 19.02 2.07
C LYS A 143 13.61 19.26 0.59
N GLU A 144 14.43 18.70 -0.26
CA GLU A 144 14.22 18.74 -1.71
C GLU A 144 12.86 18.13 -2.09
N GLY A 145 12.13 18.78 -3.01
CA GLY A 145 10.81 18.33 -3.48
C GLY A 145 9.63 18.63 -2.56
N VAL A 146 9.89 19.14 -1.35
CA VAL A 146 8.81 19.63 -0.47
C VAL A 146 8.23 20.90 -1.08
N SER A 147 6.92 20.90 -1.31
CA SER A 147 6.18 22.02 -1.88
C SER A 147 4.70 21.93 -1.51
N ARG A 148 3.92 22.96 -1.85
CA ARG A 148 2.50 23.06 -1.46
C ARG A 148 1.68 21.91 -2.04
N THR A 149 1.06 21.13 -1.16
CA THR A 149 0.15 20.02 -1.53
C THR A 149 -1.28 20.53 -1.75
N TYR A 150 -2.13 19.72 -2.36
CA TYR A 150 -3.56 20.02 -2.53
C TYR A 150 -4.32 20.14 -1.19
N GLN A 151 -3.79 19.59 -0.11
CA GLN A 151 -4.36 19.71 1.24
C GLN A 151 -3.98 21.00 1.96
N GLY A 152 -3.20 21.87 1.31
CA GLY A 152 -2.90 23.21 1.84
C GLY A 152 -1.74 23.27 2.83
N TYR A 153 -0.90 22.25 2.92
CA TYR A 153 0.38 22.25 3.65
C TYR A 153 1.55 21.84 2.76
N ASP A 154 2.78 22.10 3.20
CA ASP A 154 3.96 21.76 2.42
C ASP A 154 4.40 20.32 2.73
N GLY A 155 4.70 19.56 1.66
CA GLY A 155 5.05 18.17 1.81
C GLY A 155 5.37 17.47 0.51
N TYR A 156 5.22 16.13 0.52
CA TYR A 156 5.28 15.27 -0.64
C TYR A 156 3.88 14.79 -1.04
N HIS A 157 3.75 14.32 -2.28
CA HIS A 157 2.48 13.80 -2.81
C HIS A 157 2.70 12.50 -3.58
N PRO A 158 3.20 11.43 -2.92
CA PRO A 158 3.48 10.16 -3.57
C PRO A 158 2.23 9.50 -4.14
N ILE A 159 2.42 8.72 -5.21
CA ILE A 159 1.42 7.80 -5.77
C ILE A 159 1.76 6.38 -5.38
N MET A 160 0.76 5.60 -5.05
CA MET A 160 0.87 4.21 -4.61
C MET A 160 -0.14 3.33 -5.33
N ALA A 161 0.24 2.06 -5.56
CA ALA A 161 -0.64 1.04 -6.09
C ALA A 161 -0.73 -0.13 -5.12
N TYR A 162 -1.94 -0.49 -4.71
CA TYR A 162 -2.20 -1.61 -3.82
C TYR A 162 -2.92 -2.73 -4.54
N ALA A 163 -2.53 -3.97 -4.29
CA ALA A 163 -3.11 -5.16 -4.90
C ALA A 163 -3.77 -6.08 -3.86
N GLY A 164 -4.91 -6.65 -4.25
CA GLY A 164 -5.69 -7.56 -3.40
C GLY A 164 -6.53 -6.84 -2.35
N LYS A 165 -7.44 -7.56 -1.72
CA LYS A 165 -8.23 -7.04 -0.59
C LYS A 165 -7.35 -6.70 0.62
N GLU A 166 -6.20 -7.32 0.73
CA GLU A 166 -5.21 -7.12 1.79
C GLU A 166 -4.47 -5.80 1.65
N GLY A 167 -4.36 -5.28 0.43
CA GLY A 167 -3.66 -4.06 0.12
C GLY A 167 -2.14 -4.21 0.17
N TYR A 168 -1.60 -5.23 -0.49
CA TYR A 168 -0.15 -5.30 -0.71
C TYR A 168 0.30 -4.18 -1.64
N MET A 169 1.32 -3.43 -1.24
CA MET A 169 1.83 -2.32 -2.04
C MET A 169 2.66 -2.86 -3.21
N LEU A 170 2.10 -2.76 -4.41
CA LEU A 170 2.71 -3.27 -5.65
C LEU A 170 3.77 -2.33 -6.20
N ASN A 171 3.52 -1.02 -6.11
CA ASN A 171 4.42 0.03 -6.56
C ASN A 171 4.20 1.31 -5.75
N CYS A 172 5.23 2.12 -5.64
CA CYS A 172 5.17 3.48 -5.12
C CYS A 172 6.14 4.39 -5.87
N GLU A 173 5.83 5.68 -5.89
CA GLU A 173 6.67 6.72 -6.49
C GLU A 173 6.55 7.99 -5.65
N LEU A 174 7.68 8.47 -5.13
CA LEU A 174 7.72 9.75 -4.43
C LEU A 174 7.53 10.88 -5.44
N ARG A 175 6.71 11.86 -5.10
CA ARG A 175 6.42 13.02 -5.93
C ARG A 175 6.52 14.31 -5.13
N PRO A 176 6.97 15.42 -5.73
CA PRO A 176 6.88 16.74 -5.10
C PRO A 176 5.44 17.06 -4.70
N GLY A 177 5.29 17.85 -3.63
CA GLY A 177 3.97 18.20 -3.10
C GLY A 177 3.04 18.90 -4.10
N SER A 178 3.61 19.76 -4.95
CA SER A 178 2.87 20.51 -5.98
C SER A 178 2.61 19.73 -7.27
N GLN A 179 3.11 18.48 -7.38
CA GLN A 179 2.90 17.71 -8.59
C GLN A 179 1.43 17.31 -8.73
N HIS A 180 0.83 17.69 -9.87
CA HIS A 180 -0.54 17.28 -10.20
C HIS A 180 -0.64 15.76 -10.31
N CYS A 181 -1.73 15.18 -9.75
CA CYS A 181 -1.93 13.73 -9.66
C CYS A 181 -1.81 13.01 -11.02
N GLN A 182 -2.26 13.60 -12.13
CA GLN A 182 -2.18 13.00 -13.47
C GLN A 182 -0.76 12.99 -14.06
N LYS A 183 0.14 13.88 -13.60
CA LYS A 183 1.50 13.96 -14.16
C LYS A 183 2.29 12.69 -13.82
N GLY A 184 2.72 11.92 -14.84
CA GLY A 184 3.46 10.67 -14.67
C GLY A 184 2.60 9.44 -14.37
N THR A 185 1.28 9.59 -14.15
CA THR A 185 0.40 8.47 -13.74
C THR A 185 0.27 7.41 -14.83
N VAL A 186 0.25 7.77 -16.10
CA VAL A 186 0.23 6.82 -17.22
C VAL A 186 1.47 5.90 -17.19
N ALA A 187 2.65 6.45 -17.01
CA ALA A 187 3.90 5.69 -16.91
C ALA A 187 3.90 4.81 -15.63
N PHE A 188 3.41 5.35 -14.50
CA PHE A 188 3.26 4.61 -13.26
C PHE A 188 2.35 3.40 -13.43
N ILE A 189 1.17 3.55 -14.07
CA ILE A 189 0.22 2.46 -14.35
C ILE A 189 0.86 1.41 -15.27
N ALA A 190 1.59 1.84 -16.30
CA ALA A 190 2.32 0.92 -17.17
C ALA A 190 3.34 0.08 -16.38
N GLY A 191 4.08 0.69 -15.46
CA GLY A 191 4.97 0.01 -14.52
C GLY A 191 4.22 -0.99 -13.63
N VAL A 192 3.06 -0.61 -13.07
CA VAL A 192 2.20 -1.49 -12.27
C VAL A 192 1.78 -2.72 -13.07
N LYS A 193 1.37 -2.56 -14.33
CA LYS A 193 0.99 -3.68 -15.21
C LYS A 193 2.14 -4.65 -15.45
N LEU A 194 3.36 -4.16 -15.62
CA LEU A 194 4.56 -5.02 -15.76
C LEU A 194 4.82 -5.84 -14.47
N LEU A 195 4.59 -5.25 -13.30
CA LEU A 195 4.73 -5.94 -12.02
C LEU A 195 3.61 -6.99 -11.80
N LEU A 196 2.36 -6.67 -12.18
CA LEU A 196 1.22 -7.59 -12.13
C LEU A 196 1.48 -8.85 -12.98
N ASN A 197 2.05 -8.70 -14.18
CA ASN A 197 2.43 -9.83 -15.02
C ASN A 197 3.42 -10.78 -14.33
N LYS A 198 4.28 -10.24 -13.44
CA LYS A 198 5.23 -11.06 -12.66
C LYS A 198 4.57 -11.79 -11.50
N ILE A 199 3.46 -11.30 -10.96
CA ILE A 199 2.69 -11.98 -9.90
C ILE A 199 1.97 -13.21 -10.45
N LYS A 200 1.67 -13.26 -11.75
CA LYS A 200 1.00 -14.39 -12.42
C LYS A 200 -0.38 -14.73 -11.82
N PHE A 201 -1.17 -13.70 -11.48
CA PHE A 201 -2.55 -13.92 -11.05
C PHE A 201 -3.39 -14.48 -12.21
N GLY A 202 -4.05 -15.62 -11.98
CA GLY A 202 -4.81 -16.36 -13.01
C GLY A 202 -6.21 -15.81 -13.32
N GLY A 203 -6.53 -14.58 -12.91
CA GLY A 203 -7.84 -13.95 -13.07
C GLY A 203 -7.79 -12.61 -13.80
N ARG A 204 -8.85 -11.86 -13.64
CA ARG A 204 -9.02 -10.50 -14.20
C ARG A 204 -8.42 -9.46 -13.26
N ILE A 205 -7.98 -8.32 -13.79
CA ILE A 205 -7.47 -7.19 -13.01
C ILE A 205 -8.53 -6.09 -13.02
N LEU A 206 -8.88 -5.58 -11.84
CA LEU A 206 -9.79 -4.45 -11.68
C LEU A 206 -9.04 -3.24 -11.13
N PHE A 207 -8.73 -2.28 -11.98
CA PHE A 207 -8.15 -1.00 -11.56
C PHE A 207 -9.24 -0.08 -11.00
N ARG A 208 -8.98 0.51 -9.82
CA ARG A 208 -9.86 1.52 -9.21
C ARG A 208 -9.05 2.77 -8.95
N LEU A 209 -9.56 3.92 -9.40
CA LEU A 209 -8.88 5.20 -9.29
C LEU A 209 -9.88 6.30 -8.94
N ASP A 210 -9.37 7.32 -8.25
CA ASP A 210 -10.13 8.52 -7.89
C ASP A 210 -10.34 9.48 -9.09
N SER A 211 -11.08 10.57 -8.87
CA SER A 211 -11.37 11.58 -9.88
C SER A 211 -10.17 12.43 -10.29
N GLY A 212 -9.12 12.44 -9.49
CA GLY A 212 -7.85 13.08 -9.85
C GLY A 212 -7.18 12.42 -11.06
N ASN A 213 -7.54 11.15 -11.33
CA ASN A 213 -7.02 10.35 -12.44
C ASN A 213 -7.98 10.28 -13.65
N ASP A 214 -9.05 11.12 -13.68
CA ASP A 214 -10.01 11.18 -14.78
C ASP A 214 -9.39 11.81 -16.02
N SER A 215 -8.71 11.00 -16.83
CA SER A 215 -8.17 11.38 -18.14
C SER A 215 -8.35 10.26 -19.16
N PHE A 216 -8.40 10.66 -20.44
CA PHE A 216 -8.51 9.72 -21.54
C PHE A 216 -7.29 8.78 -21.61
N GLU A 217 -6.10 9.31 -21.41
CA GLU A 217 -4.86 8.52 -21.43
C GLU A 217 -4.81 7.50 -20.29
N THR A 218 -5.32 7.84 -19.10
CA THR A 218 -5.48 6.91 -17.99
C THR A 218 -6.44 5.79 -18.36
N LEU A 219 -7.63 6.11 -18.88
CA LEU A 219 -8.61 5.13 -19.34
C LEU A 219 -8.00 4.16 -20.37
N LYS A 220 -7.34 4.70 -21.39
CA LYS A 220 -6.63 3.92 -22.42
C LYS A 220 -5.60 2.98 -21.82
N THR A 221 -4.80 3.49 -20.89
CA THR A 221 -3.72 2.72 -20.27
C THR A 221 -4.25 1.58 -19.40
N VAL A 222 -5.24 1.82 -18.56
CA VAL A 222 -5.80 0.79 -17.66
C VAL A 222 -6.56 -0.28 -18.43
N THR A 223 -7.26 0.07 -19.52
CA THR A 223 -8.07 -0.86 -20.32
C THR A 223 -7.28 -1.58 -21.41
N SER A 224 -6.03 -1.17 -21.70
CA SER A 224 -5.19 -1.86 -22.68
C SER A 224 -4.77 -3.25 -22.19
N GLY A 225 -5.58 -4.27 -22.47
CA GLY A 225 -5.35 -5.66 -22.10
C GLY A 225 -6.66 -6.43 -22.00
N LYS A 226 -6.69 -7.66 -22.50
CA LYS A 226 -7.91 -8.48 -22.60
C LYS A 226 -8.62 -8.75 -21.26
N LEU A 227 -7.87 -8.77 -20.16
CA LEU A 227 -8.38 -9.09 -18.82
C LEU A 227 -8.31 -7.88 -17.86
N HIS A 228 -8.21 -6.66 -18.40
CA HIS A 228 -8.11 -5.44 -17.61
C HIS A 228 -9.43 -4.68 -17.60
N TYR A 229 -9.90 -4.40 -16.41
CA TYR A 229 -11.15 -3.69 -16.12
C TYR A 229 -10.84 -2.47 -15.26
N CYS A 230 -11.72 -1.47 -15.32
CA CYS A 230 -11.56 -0.27 -14.51
C CYS A 230 -12.88 0.23 -13.93
N ILE A 231 -12.76 0.92 -12.80
CA ILE A 231 -13.75 1.84 -12.26
C ILE A 231 -12.99 3.11 -11.86
N ILE A 232 -13.20 4.20 -12.60
CA ILE A 232 -12.51 5.47 -12.37
C ILE A 232 -13.57 6.52 -12.05
N LYS A 233 -13.46 7.18 -10.89
CA LYS A 233 -14.33 8.29 -10.53
C LYS A 233 -14.22 9.37 -11.61
N ARG A 234 -15.37 9.79 -12.19
CA ARG A 234 -15.42 10.75 -13.26
C ARG A 234 -15.82 12.12 -12.73
N ASN A 235 -15.18 13.17 -13.21
CA ASN A 235 -15.59 14.55 -12.98
C ASN A 235 -16.80 14.90 -13.84
N LYS A 236 -17.75 15.67 -13.32
CA LYS A 236 -18.97 16.09 -14.04
C LYS A 236 -18.70 16.94 -15.29
N ARG A 237 -17.52 17.48 -15.42
CA ARG A 237 -17.14 18.40 -16.49
C ARG A 237 -18.04 19.63 -16.53
N ARG A 238 -18.76 19.88 -17.65
CA ARG A 238 -19.69 21.02 -17.83
C ARG A 238 -21.15 20.63 -17.57
N GLU A 239 -21.41 19.43 -17.10
CA GLU A 239 -22.76 18.92 -16.86
C GLU A 239 -23.29 19.47 -15.53
N SER A 240 -24.52 20.04 -15.54
CA SER A 240 -25.14 20.55 -14.32
C SER A 240 -25.74 19.42 -13.46
N ASP A 241 -25.99 19.70 -12.20
CA ASP A 241 -26.65 18.75 -11.28
C ASP A 241 -28.10 18.50 -11.71
N GLU A 242 -28.79 19.52 -12.24
CA GLU A 242 -30.14 19.40 -12.76
C GLU A 242 -30.20 18.50 -13.99
N PHE A 243 -29.20 18.59 -14.88
CA PHE A 243 -29.10 17.69 -16.03
C PHE A 243 -29.04 16.24 -15.57
N TRP A 244 -28.19 15.93 -14.60
CA TRP A 244 -28.05 14.57 -14.06
C TRP A 244 -29.30 14.15 -13.27
N LEU A 245 -29.93 15.03 -12.50
CA LEU A 245 -31.17 14.73 -11.76
C LEU A 245 -32.32 14.41 -12.73
N LYS A 246 -32.50 15.21 -13.79
CA LYS A 246 -33.51 14.95 -14.83
C LYS A 246 -33.28 13.62 -15.52
N ARG A 247 -32.03 13.32 -15.86
CA ARG A 247 -31.64 12.05 -16.46
C ARG A 247 -31.88 10.86 -15.52
N ALA A 248 -31.51 11.01 -14.26
CA ALA A 248 -31.68 9.99 -13.24
C ALA A 248 -33.15 9.67 -12.98
N LYS A 249 -34.01 10.69 -12.89
CA LYS A 249 -35.46 10.50 -12.74
C LYS A 249 -36.12 9.82 -13.95
N ARG A 250 -35.56 10.02 -15.16
CA ARG A 250 -36.11 9.44 -16.39
C ARG A 250 -35.60 8.05 -16.71
N HIS A 251 -34.35 7.75 -16.44
CA HIS A 251 -33.65 6.54 -16.91
C HIS A 251 -32.95 5.76 -15.81
N GLY A 252 -32.93 6.27 -14.58
CA GLY A 252 -32.30 5.60 -13.45
C GLY A 252 -33.27 4.70 -12.68
N GLU A 253 -32.72 3.66 -12.09
CA GLU A 253 -33.41 2.83 -11.12
C GLU A 253 -33.40 3.55 -9.77
N ARG A 254 -34.57 3.65 -9.13
CA ARG A 254 -34.68 4.23 -7.80
C ARG A 254 -34.19 3.25 -6.76
N VAL A 255 -33.28 3.69 -5.89
CA VAL A 255 -32.72 2.91 -4.79
C VAL A 255 -33.39 3.34 -3.48
N GLU A 256 -33.72 2.39 -2.64
CA GLU A 256 -34.22 2.68 -1.29
C GLU A 256 -33.14 3.37 -0.45
N THR A 257 -33.56 4.41 0.25
CA THR A 257 -32.68 5.21 1.11
C THR A 257 -33.44 5.65 2.37
N ARG A 258 -32.70 6.20 3.34
CA ARG A 258 -33.31 6.78 4.55
C ARG A 258 -34.30 7.90 4.21
N ASN A 259 -35.24 8.18 5.13
CA ASN A 259 -36.20 9.27 5.00
C ASN A 259 -35.51 10.62 4.65
N GLY A 260 -36.10 11.41 3.77
CA GLY A 260 -35.55 12.69 3.30
C GLY A 260 -34.46 12.61 2.25
N LYS A 261 -34.03 11.39 1.85
CA LYS A 261 -33.05 11.12 0.80
C LYS A 261 -33.71 10.29 -0.31
N LYS A 262 -33.49 10.65 -1.57
CA LYS A 262 -33.84 9.87 -2.76
C LYS A 262 -32.58 9.63 -3.57
N ALA A 263 -32.37 8.41 -4.03
CA ALA A 263 -31.23 8.07 -4.87
C ALA A 263 -31.69 7.33 -6.14
N TRP A 264 -31.00 7.60 -7.23
CA TRP A 264 -31.17 6.88 -8.50
C TRP A 264 -29.79 6.45 -8.99
N ILE A 265 -29.71 5.24 -9.49
CA ILE A 265 -28.53 4.68 -10.14
C ILE A 265 -28.84 4.32 -11.58
N GLY A 266 -27.85 4.36 -12.43
CA GLY A 266 -28.06 3.97 -13.83
C GLY A 266 -26.78 4.02 -14.66
N THR A 267 -26.97 3.81 -15.95
CA THR A 267 -25.88 3.78 -16.93
C THR A 267 -26.16 4.69 -18.12
N VAL A 268 -25.07 5.17 -18.70
CA VAL A 268 -25.07 5.91 -19.98
C VAL A 268 -24.08 5.22 -20.88
N GLU A 269 -24.58 4.66 -21.97
CA GLU A 269 -23.72 4.14 -23.04
C GLU A 269 -23.08 5.30 -23.78
N ILE A 270 -21.81 5.14 -24.14
CA ILE A 270 -21.06 6.11 -24.90
C ILE A 270 -20.99 5.65 -26.33
N HIS A 271 -21.33 6.54 -27.25
CA HIS A 271 -21.17 6.33 -28.68
C HIS A 271 -19.95 7.12 -29.16
N PRO A 272 -18.74 6.51 -29.14
CA PRO A 272 -17.52 7.23 -29.49
C PRO A 272 -17.48 7.60 -30.96
N LYS A 273 -16.92 8.77 -31.26
CA LYS A 273 -16.56 9.13 -32.64
C LYS A 273 -15.39 8.23 -33.09
N LYS A 274 -15.20 8.05 -34.42
CA LYS A 274 -14.15 7.17 -34.98
C LYS A 274 -12.73 7.33 -34.38
N LYS A 275 -12.41 8.50 -33.86
CA LYS A 275 -11.10 8.79 -33.21
C LYS A 275 -10.98 8.29 -31.77
N GLU A 276 -12.07 7.79 -31.17
CA GLU A 276 -12.16 7.44 -29.75
C GLU A 276 -12.47 5.94 -29.56
N GLU A 277 -11.89 5.07 -30.39
CA GLU A 277 -12.15 3.60 -30.37
C GLU A 277 -11.97 2.98 -28.98
N VAL A 278 -11.09 3.55 -28.14
CA VAL A 278 -10.85 3.11 -26.77
C VAL A 278 -12.11 3.20 -25.90
N LEU A 279 -13.03 4.10 -26.22
CA LEU A 279 -14.29 4.27 -25.47
C LEU A 279 -15.39 3.28 -25.92
N ARG A 280 -15.15 2.44 -26.92
CA ARG A 280 -16.19 1.54 -27.49
C ARG A 280 -16.81 0.61 -26.43
N ASP A 281 -16.02 0.12 -25.48
CA ASP A 281 -16.46 -0.76 -24.42
C ASP A 281 -16.66 -0.05 -23.06
N ILE A 282 -16.53 1.29 -23.04
CA ILE A 282 -16.64 2.08 -21.81
C ILE A 282 -18.02 2.70 -21.73
N ARG A 283 -18.61 2.63 -20.54
CA ARG A 283 -19.86 3.31 -20.19
C ARG A 283 -19.67 4.19 -18.98
N ILE A 284 -20.59 5.10 -18.75
CA ILE A 284 -20.70 5.87 -17.53
C ILE A 284 -21.74 5.20 -16.63
N VAL A 285 -21.34 4.92 -15.40
CA VAL A 285 -22.28 4.61 -14.32
C VAL A 285 -22.51 5.89 -13.54
N PHE A 286 -23.73 6.14 -13.10
CA PHE A 286 -24.07 7.30 -12.29
C PHE A 286 -24.87 6.90 -11.05
N GLU A 287 -24.69 7.69 -10.00
CA GLU A 287 -25.53 7.77 -8.81
C GLU A 287 -25.89 9.24 -8.60
N VAL A 288 -27.18 9.51 -8.50
CA VAL A 288 -27.70 10.86 -8.21
C VAL A 288 -28.52 10.80 -6.94
N ILE A 289 -28.19 11.65 -5.98
CA ILE A 289 -28.79 11.71 -4.67
C ILE A 289 -29.44 13.07 -4.48
N GLU A 290 -30.75 13.13 -4.20
CA GLU A 290 -31.49 14.32 -3.82
C GLU A 290 -31.76 14.28 -2.31
N ARG A 291 -31.21 15.23 -1.55
CA ARG A 291 -31.42 15.37 -0.12
C ARG A 291 -32.35 16.54 0.16
N LYS A 292 -33.42 16.31 0.92
CA LYS A 292 -34.35 17.32 1.40
C LYS A 292 -34.22 17.62 2.89
N ILE A 293 -33.37 16.88 3.57
CA ILE A 293 -33.12 16.96 5.01
C ILE A 293 -31.60 16.92 5.22
N ASP A 294 -31.07 17.83 6.04
CA ASP A 294 -29.67 17.89 6.41
C ASP A 294 -29.25 16.72 7.37
N ALA A 295 -27.98 16.72 7.77
CA ALA A 295 -27.45 15.70 8.71
C ALA A 295 -28.07 15.83 10.12
N LYS A 296 -28.62 16.99 10.47
CA LYS A 296 -29.25 17.28 11.77
C LYS A 296 -30.76 17.02 11.77
N GLY A 297 -31.35 16.66 10.60
CA GLY A 297 -32.77 16.38 10.48
C GLY A 297 -33.62 17.60 10.07
N ASN A 298 -33.02 18.76 9.81
CA ASN A 298 -33.75 19.96 9.39
C ASN A 298 -34.10 19.89 7.90
N ARG A 299 -35.25 20.42 7.52
CA ARG A 299 -35.63 20.56 6.11
C ARG A 299 -34.76 21.60 5.41
N LEU A 300 -34.21 21.22 4.25
CA LEU A 300 -33.51 22.13 3.37
C LEU A 300 -34.51 22.96 2.55
N LEU A 301 -34.31 24.27 2.44
CA LEU A 301 -35.10 25.17 1.59
C LEU A 301 -34.96 24.77 0.11
N ILE A 302 -33.77 24.45 -0.31
CA ILE A 302 -33.44 23.95 -1.65
C ILE A 302 -32.88 22.54 -1.48
N PRO A 303 -33.40 21.53 -2.20
CA PRO A 303 -32.83 20.20 -2.14
C PRO A 303 -31.34 20.19 -2.58
N GLU A 304 -30.49 19.54 -1.82
CA GLU A 304 -29.10 19.31 -2.19
C GLU A 304 -29.04 18.13 -3.18
N ILE A 305 -28.36 18.33 -4.31
CA ILE A 305 -28.16 17.31 -5.34
C ILE A 305 -26.69 16.92 -5.34
N GLU A 306 -26.42 15.66 -5.08
CA GLU A 306 -25.09 15.06 -5.21
C GLU A 306 -25.07 14.15 -6.42
N VAL A 307 -24.07 14.35 -7.30
CA VAL A 307 -23.90 13.56 -8.52
C VAL A 307 -22.55 12.85 -8.48
N ASN A 308 -22.59 11.55 -8.52
CA ASN A 308 -21.43 10.69 -8.62
C ASN A 308 -21.44 9.98 -9.98
N THR A 309 -20.31 10.01 -10.68
CA THR A 309 -20.19 9.35 -11.98
C THR A 309 -18.87 8.57 -12.07
N TRP A 310 -18.89 7.45 -12.80
CA TRP A 310 -17.72 6.59 -12.98
C TRP A 310 -17.60 6.09 -14.41
N TRP A 311 -16.40 6.08 -14.93
CA TRP A 311 -16.04 5.34 -16.12
C TRP A 311 -15.84 3.87 -15.79
N THR A 312 -16.36 2.96 -16.62
CA THR A 312 -16.12 1.53 -16.46
C THR A 312 -16.32 0.76 -17.77
N ASN A 313 -15.52 -0.28 -17.98
CA ASN A 313 -15.72 -1.32 -19.01
C ASN A 313 -16.30 -2.61 -18.41
N MET A 314 -16.69 -2.61 -17.14
CA MET A 314 -17.36 -3.77 -16.52
C MET A 314 -18.80 -3.91 -17.03
N LYS A 315 -19.22 -5.17 -17.28
CA LYS A 315 -20.58 -5.50 -17.75
C LYS A 315 -21.50 -5.97 -16.61
N CYS A 316 -21.27 -5.56 -15.36
CA CYS A 316 -22.15 -5.85 -14.24
C CYS A 316 -23.16 -4.68 -14.01
N PRO A 317 -24.27 -4.89 -13.25
CA PRO A 317 -25.25 -3.84 -12.92
C PRO A 317 -24.59 -2.60 -12.29
N ALA A 318 -25.22 -1.42 -12.48
CA ALA A 318 -24.70 -0.14 -11.97
C ALA A 318 -24.45 -0.17 -10.47
N GLY A 319 -25.38 -0.69 -9.68
CA GLY A 319 -25.22 -0.81 -8.22
C GLY A 319 -23.99 -1.63 -7.83
N LYS A 320 -23.66 -2.69 -8.58
CA LYS A 320 -22.45 -3.48 -8.31
C LYS A 320 -21.17 -2.72 -8.63
N VAL A 321 -21.14 -1.89 -9.68
CA VAL A 321 -20.00 -1.01 -9.98
C VAL A 321 -19.78 -0.02 -8.84
N ILE A 322 -20.85 0.60 -8.34
CA ILE A 322 -20.82 1.56 -7.23
C ILE A 322 -20.30 0.89 -5.95
N GLU A 323 -20.84 -0.28 -5.60
CA GLU A 323 -20.38 -1.09 -4.46
C GLU A 323 -18.86 -1.38 -4.56
N LEU A 324 -18.42 -1.87 -5.71
CA LEU A 324 -17.00 -2.19 -5.95
C LEU A 324 -16.10 -0.95 -5.88
N TYR A 325 -16.61 0.22 -6.27
CA TYR A 325 -15.87 1.47 -6.12
C TYR A 325 -15.80 1.91 -4.66
N HIS A 326 -16.88 1.78 -3.88
CA HIS A 326 -16.86 2.16 -2.46
C HIS A 326 -15.85 1.31 -1.66
N ASP A 327 -15.60 0.07 -2.05
CA ASP A 327 -14.53 -0.75 -1.48
C ASP A 327 -13.13 -0.16 -1.72
N HIS A 328 -12.95 0.76 -2.69
CA HIS A 328 -11.71 1.49 -2.92
C HIS A 328 -11.32 2.39 -1.74
N ALA A 329 -12.28 2.85 -0.92
CA ALA A 329 -12.01 3.61 0.30
C ALA A 329 -11.11 2.86 1.31
N THR A 330 -10.92 1.54 1.15
CA THR A 330 -9.92 0.79 1.94
C THR A 330 -8.48 1.23 1.67
N SER A 331 -8.18 1.88 0.53
CA SER A 331 -6.85 2.44 0.25
C SER A 331 -6.46 3.52 1.26
N GLU A 332 -7.42 4.31 1.75
CA GLU A 332 -7.21 5.30 2.80
C GLU A 332 -6.68 4.67 4.10
N GLN A 333 -7.18 3.45 4.44
CA GLN A 333 -6.69 2.70 5.60
C GLN A 333 -5.24 2.24 5.39
N PHE A 334 -4.86 1.84 4.17
CA PHE A 334 -3.49 1.45 3.84
C PHE A 334 -2.55 2.64 3.93
N HIS A 335 -2.98 3.82 3.44
CA HIS A 335 -2.24 5.06 3.59
C HIS A 335 -2.08 5.45 5.07
N ALA A 336 -3.13 5.32 5.88
CA ALA A 336 -3.08 5.62 7.30
C ALA A 336 -2.10 4.68 8.06
N GLU A 337 -2.15 3.38 7.77
CA GLU A 337 -1.20 2.41 8.34
C GLU A 337 0.26 2.75 7.97
N LEU A 338 0.52 3.08 6.71
CA LEU A 338 1.86 3.47 6.27
C LEU A 338 2.34 4.75 6.97
N LYS A 339 1.50 5.78 7.02
CA LYS A 339 1.86 7.08 7.63
C LYS A 339 2.05 7.02 9.13
N HIS A 340 1.17 6.31 9.85
CA HIS A 340 1.08 6.38 11.30
C HIS A 340 1.65 5.15 12.02
N ASP A 341 1.58 3.97 11.41
CA ASP A 341 2.10 2.76 12.04
C ASP A 341 3.58 2.53 11.68
N MET A 342 4.04 3.07 10.54
CA MET A 342 5.42 2.97 10.05
C MET A 342 6.16 4.32 9.98
N ASP A 343 5.53 5.41 10.44
CA ASP A 343 6.09 6.78 10.49
C ASP A 343 6.58 7.34 9.13
N VAL A 344 6.04 6.84 8.00
CA VAL A 344 6.48 7.20 6.65
C VAL A 344 6.13 8.66 6.30
N GLN A 345 5.24 9.30 7.06
CA GLN A 345 4.84 10.68 6.80
C GLN A 345 6.03 11.64 6.76
N ARG A 346 7.09 11.37 7.55
CA ARG A 346 8.28 12.21 7.67
C ARG A 346 9.52 11.49 7.19
N LEU A 347 9.69 11.37 5.87
CA LEU A 347 10.90 10.78 5.29
C LEU A 347 12.18 11.48 5.80
N PRO A 348 13.23 10.73 6.17
CA PRO A 348 14.31 11.26 7.05
C PRO A 348 15.35 12.11 6.34
N SER A 349 15.53 11.98 5.02
CA SER A 349 16.61 12.66 4.30
C SER A 349 16.21 14.07 3.84
N GLY A 350 17.19 14.97 3.73
CA GLY A 350 17.04 16.24 3.01
C GLY A 350 16.99 16.10 1.49
N LYS A 351 17.46 14.95 0.94
CA LYS A 351 17.57 14.71 -0.50
C LYS A 351 16.40 13.91 -1.04
N PHE A 352 15.79 14.38 -2.11
CA PHE A 352 14.63 13.76 -2.75
C PHE A 352 14.94 12.34 -3.26
N ALA A 353 16.08 12.15 -3.90
CA ALA A 353 16.49 10.85 -4.43
C ALA A 353 16.68 9.79 -3.33
N VAL A 354 17.26 10.17 -2.18
CA VAL A 354 17.38 9.28 -1.01
C VAL A 354 16.00 8.91 -0.47
N ASN A 355 15.12 9.90 -0.31
CA ASN A 355 13.75 9.66 0.17
C ASN A 355 12.93 8.78 -0.78
N SER A 356 13.19 8.84 -2.10
CA SER A 356 12.57 7.95 -3.09
C SER A 356 12.98 6.48 -2.88
N ILE A 357 14.24 6.22 -2.58
CA ILE A 357 14.75 4.88 -2.25
C ILE A 357 14.16 4.42 -0.90
N ILE A 358 14.14 5.28 0.11
CA ILE A 358 13.57 4.99 1.43
C ILE A 358 12.10 4.57 1.29
N LEU A 359 11.29 5.32 0.53
CA LEU A 359 9.89 4.95 0.27
C LEU A 359 9.77 3.57 -0.42
N ALA A 360 10.69 3.22 -1.31
CA ALA A 360 10.70 1.91 -1.96
C ALA A 360 11.15 0.78 -1.01
N ILE A 361 12.00 1.06 -0.01
CA ILE A 361 12.33 0.11 1.06
C ILE A 361 11.12 -0.07 1.98
N GLU A 362 10.43 1.03 2.33
CA GLU A 362 9.19 1.01 3.13
C GLU A 362 8.10 0.17 2.48
N MET A 363 7.95 0.22 1.16
CA MET A 363 7.05 -0.68 0.42
C MET A 363 7.35 -2.16 0.72
N ASN A 364 8.62 -2.54 0.77
CA ASN A 364 9.02 -3.91 1.08
C ASN A 364 8.76 -4.27 2.56
N ALA A 365 9.04 -3.37 3.49
CA ALA A 365 8.77 -3.55 4.91
C ALA A 365 7.26 -3.66 5.19
N PHE A 366 6.45 -2.79 4.57
CA PHE A 366 4.99 -2.84 4.63
C PHE A 366 4.46 -4.19 4.15
N ASN A 367 4.94 -4.68 3.01
CA ASN A 367 4.52 -5.97 2.46
C ASN A 367 4.97 -7.15 3.32
N ALA A 368 6.15 -7.09 3.92
CA ALA A 368 6.62 -8.10 4.86
C ALA A 368 5.73 -8.17 6.11
N LEU A 369 5.38 -7.02 6.70
CA LEU A 369 4.47 -6.95 7.83
C LEU A 369 3.06 -7.44 7.46
N LYS A 370 2.54 -7.07 6.28
CA LYS A 370 1.28 -7.60 5.76
C LYS A 370 1.31 -9.12 5.64
N LEU A 371 2.37 -9.68 5.09
CA LEU A 371 2.54 -11.13 4.93
C LEU A 371 2.59 -11.85 6.28
N LEU A 372 3.36 -11.34 7.23
CA LEU A 372 3.41 -11.87 8.60
C LEU A 372 2.04 -11.81 9.27
N GLY A 373 1.36 -10.67 9.18
CA GLY A 373 0.02 -10.48 9.72
C GLY A 373 -0.98 -11.46 9.13
N GLN A 374 -0.99 -11.64 7.82
CA GLN A 374 -1.91 -12.54 7.13
C GLN A 374 -1.64 -14.02 7.46
N LYS A 375 -0.37 -14.44 7.43
CA LYS A 375 0.02 -15.80 7.77
C LYS A 375 -0.14 -16.12 9.27
N SER A 376 -0.18 -15.11 10.15
CA SER A 376 -0.38 -15.31 11.60
C SER A 376 -1.82 -15.64 11.98
N ILE A 377 -2.79 -15.41 11.10
CA ILE A 377 -4.20 -15.68 11.36
C ILE A 377 -4.47 -17.15 11.04
N GLU A 378 -5.02 -17.89 12.00
CA GLU A 378 -5.52 -19.24 11.74
C GLU A 378 -6.79 -19.16 10.89
N LYS A 379 -6.91 -20.09 9.93
CA LYS A 379 -8.13 -20.24 9.14
C LYS A 379 -9.21 -20.86 10.03
N GLU A 380 -10.05 -20.06 10.62
CA GLU A 380 -11.29 -20.56 11.20
C GLU A 380 -12.27 -20.92 10.06
N ASN A 381 -12.46 -22.22 9.84
CA ASN A 381 -13.50 -22.79 8.97
C ASN A 381 -13.59 -22.17 7.56
N GLY A 382 -12.45 -21.78 6.94
CA GLY A 382 -12.42 -21.27 5.58
C GLY A 382 -12.98 -19.86 5.38
N LYS A 383 -13.44 -19.17 6.44
CA LYS A 383 -13.93 -17.80 6.36
C LYS A 383 -12.78 -16.79 6.39
N PHE A 384 -12.95 -15.69 5.64
CA PHE A 384 -12.02 -14.56 5.67
C PHE A 384 -12.03 -13.95 7.08
N VAL A 385 -10.90 -14.05 7.77
CA VAL A 385 -10.69 -13.37 9.06
C VAL A 385 -10.23 -11.93 8.80
N ARG A 386 -10.77 -10.98 9.59
CA ARG A 386 -10.40 -9.57 9.50
C ARG A 386 -8.87 -9.42 9.62
N ARG A 387 -8.22 -8.77 8.63
CA ARG A 387 -6.78 -8.55 8.61
C ARG A 387 -6.28 -7.82 9.88
N LYS A 388 -5.07 -8.15 10.33
CA LYS A 388 -4.38 -7.37 11.37
C LYS A 388 -3.88 -6.05 10.76
N THR A 389 -3.98 -4.94 11.51
CA THR A 389 -3.33 -3.67 11.16
C THR A 389 -1.81 -3.81 11.33
N ILE A 390 -1.04 -2.98 10.66
CA ILE A 390 0.43 -2.97 10.76
C ILE A 390 0.88 -2.79 12.21
N ARG A 391 0.29 -1.84 12.94
CA ARG A 391 0.56 -1.62 14.38
C ARG A 391 0.36 -2.89 15.20
N LYS A 392 -0.69 -3.64 14.92
CA LYS A 392 -0.97 -4.89 15.62
C LYS A 392 0.05 -5.98 15.28
N VAL A 393 0.50 -6.03 14.02
CA VAL A 393 1.56 -6.96 13.60
C VAL A 393 2.89 -6.62 14.28
N ILE A 394 3.26 -5.34 14.34
CA ILE A 394 4.49 -4.90 15.01
C ILE A 394 4.42 -5.27 16.49
N ARG A 395 3.31 -4.95 17.16
CA ARG A 395 3.15 -5.24 18.60
C ARG A 395 3.15 -6.73 18.91
N ASP A 396 2.39 -7.53 18.14
CA ASP A 396 2.12 -8.94 18.51
C ASP A 396 3.14 -9.91 17.90
N ILE A 397 3.82 -9.55 16.80
CA ILE A 397 4.73 -10.47 16.08
C ILE A 397 6.17 -9.97 16.10
N ILE A 398 6.40 -8.66 15.85
CA ILE A 398 7.77 -8.14 15.86
C ILE A 398 8.26 -7.97 17.30
N CYS A 399 7.46 -7.37 18.19
CA CYS A 399 7.80 -7.13 19.59
C CYS A 399 7.56 -8.36 20.48
N VAL A 400 8.12 -9.51 20.10
CA VAL A 400 8.12 -10.73 20.88
C VAL A 400 9.44 -10.84 21.64
N ALA A 401 9.36 -11.01 22.96
CA ALA A 401 10.54 -11.15 23.80
C ALA A 401 11.07 -12.58 23.80
N GLY A 402 12.38 -12.71 23.91
CA GLY A 402 13.05 -14.00 24.07
C GLY A 402 14.51 -13.85 24.46
N LYS A 403 15.13 -14.99 24.77
CA LYS A 403 16.52 -15.07 25.17
C LYS A 403 17.38 -15.58 24.00
N LEU A 404 18.45 -14.86 23.70
CA LEU A 404 19.42 -15.30 22.71
C LEU A 404 20.49 -16.15 23.40
N VAL A 405 20.64 -17.41 22.94
CA VAL A 405 21.59 -18.36 23.48
C VAL A 405 22.50 -18.87 22.37
N LYS A 406 23.80 -18.96 22.63
CA LYS A 406 24.76 -19.60 21.74
C LYS A 406 25.01 -21.04 22.23
N HIS A 407 24.73 -22.02 21.38
CA HIS A 407 24.94 -23.44 21.68
C HIS A 407 25.44 -24.16 20.42
N GLY A 408 26.55 -24.93 20.57
CA GLY A 408 27.10 -25.69 19.45
C GLY A 408 27.46 -24.83 18.20
N GLY A 409 27.89 -23.60 18.40
CA GLY A 409 28.18 -22.68 17.28
C GLY A 409 26.97 -21.99 16.67
N HIS A 410 25.76 -22.39 17.06
CA HIS A 410 24.49 -21.80 16.56
C HIS A 410 23.90 -20.80 17.56
N LEU A 411 23.23 -19.78 17.04
CA LEU A 411 22.41 -18.88 17.82
C LEU A 411 20.98 -19.40 17.87
N ILE A 412 20.46 -19.55 19.09
CA ILE A 412 19.11 -20.04 19.35
C ILE A 412 18.32 -18.92 20.03
N PHE A 413 17.19 -18.54 19.46
CA PHE A 413 16.23 -17.62 20.08
C PHE A 413 15.22 -18.47 20.87
N LYS A 414 15.19 -18.31 22.19
CA LYS A 414 14.30 -19.04 23.09
C LYS A 414 13.18 -18.12 23.55
N MET A 415 11.95 -18.50 23.30
CA MET A 415 10.74 -17.86 23.82
C MET A 415 10.27 -18.59 25.08
N ASN A 416 9.45 -17.92 25.90
CA ASN A 416 8.76 -18.56 27.00
C ASN A 416 7.81 -19.65 26.44
N GLU A 417 7.81 -20.82 27.00
CA GLU A 417 6.96 -21.94 26.57
C GLU A 417 5.45 -21.65 26.73
N ASN A 418 5.10 -20.79 27.69
CA ASN A 418 3.73 -20.35 27.95
C ASN A 418 3.35 -19.08 27.17
N ASP A 419 4.22 -18.57 26.29
CA ASP A 419 3.89 -17.43 25.46
C ASP A 419 2.84 -17.82 24.41
N PRO A 420 1.65 -17.19 24.39
CA PRO A 420 0.59 -17.53 23.46
C PRO A 420 1.00 -17.30 21.98
N MET A 421 2.04 -16.53 21.74
CA MET A 421 2.58 -16.30 20.40
C MET A 421 3.57 -17.37 19.94
N LEU A 422 4.08 -18.24 20.83
CA LEU A 422 5.06 -19.27 20.47
C LEU A 422 4.56 -20.20 19.34
N PRO A 423 3.34 -20.78 19.38
CA PRO A 423 2.84 -21.63 18.30
C PRO A 423 2.74 -20.87 16.97
N VAL A 424 2.31 -19.60 17.01
CA VAL A 424 2.21 -18.73 15.82
C VAL A 424 3.60 -18.46 15.26
N PHE A 425 4.57 -18.18 16.13
CA PHE A 425 5.94 -17.88 15.73
C PHE A 425 6.62 -19.08 15.06
N LEU A 426 6.48 -20.29 15.64
CA LEU A 426 6.99 -21.54 15.06
C LEU A 426 6.37 -21.85 13.71
N ARG A 427 5.03 -21.69 13.58
CA ARG A 427 4.32 -21.89 12.32
C ARG A 427 4.78 -20.89 11.24
N LEU A 428 4.93 -19.61 11.59
CA LEU A 428 5.44 -18.59 10.67
C LEU A 428 6.87 -18.89 10.25
N SER A 429 7.74 -19.29 11.19
CA SER A 429 9.11 -19.67 10.89
C SER A 429 9.17 -20.82 9.89
N SER A 430 8.47 -21.93 10.15
CA SER A 430 8.40 -23.08 9.23
C SER A 430 7.83 -22.72 7.86
N ALA A 431 6.77 -21.90 7.81
CA ALA A 431 6.18 -21.44 6.56
C ALA A 431 7.10 -20.53 5.73
N LEU A 432 8.07 -19.89 6.38
CA LEU A 432 9.10 -19.09 5.74
C LEU A 432 10.36 -19.88 5.38
N ASP A 433 10.57 -21.08 5.91
CA ASP A 433 11.70 -21.96 5.56
C ASP A 433 11.41 -22.81 4.31
N CYS A 434 10.12 -23.05 3.99
CA CYS A 434 9.75 -23.73 2.74
C CYS A 434 10.20 -22.94 1.51
N PRO A 435 10.73 -23.60 0.47
CA PRO A 435 11.27 -22.95 -0.75
C PRO A 435 10.24 -22.15 -1.55
#